data_992e723be3309e739b94f618c55f7279
#
_entry.id   992e723be3309e739b94f618c55f7279
#
_cell.length_a   1.000
_cell.length_b   1.000
_cell.length_c   1.000
_cell.angle_alpha   90.00
_cell.angle_beta   90.00
_cell.angle_gamma   90.00
#
_symmetry.space_group_name_H-M   'P 1'
#
loop_
_entity.id
_entity.type
_entity.pdbx_description
1 polymer ?
#
loop_
_entity_poly.entity_id
_entity_poly.type
_entity_poly.pdbx_seq_one_letter_code
_entity_poly.pdbx_strand_id
1 'polypeptide(L)'
;MQNQNDFDVVVVGAGSAALNAALSAREQGSKVLVLEKAPEHLRGGNSYFTGGLFRFAYSGLEEIVDLLPGIGPEEQSKIDVGSYDNSDFYADVMRVTEGLSNPDILQILVSESYPTMIWMRDQGVPWILAYGRQAFEHEGKLRFWGGLIVESVGGGKGLSDRLFELCQNAGIEVRYLSAATELKTDNKGKISGVIIKGPDGYES
;
A
#
# COMPACT_ATOMS: atom_id res chain seq x y z
N MET A 1 -11.70 33.89 1.41
CA MET A 1 -10.34 33.39 1.28
C MET A 1 -10.33 32.02 1.92
N GLN A 2 -10.12 30.93 1.16
CA GLN A 2 -9.90 29.63 1.78
C GLN A 2 -8.57 29.71 2.56
N ASN A 3 -8.62 29.29 3.80
CA ASN A 3 -7.44 29.26 4.65
C ASN A 3 -6.44 28.27 4.02
N GLN A 4 -5.16 28.60 3.90
CA GLN A 4 -4.15 27.70 3.30
C GLN A 4 -4.04 26.35 4.04
N ASN A 5 -4.55 26.27 5.26
CA ASN A 5 -4.56 25.11 6.13
C ASN A 5 -5.89 24.32 6.14
N ASP A 6 -6.84 24.61 5.25
CA ASP A 6 -8.08 23.85 5.17
C ASP A 6 -7.90 22.66 4.23
N PHE A 7 -8.06 21.45 4.78
CA PHE A 7 -8.02 20.17 4.07
C PHE A 7 -9.24 19.34 4.40
N ASP A 8 -9.72 18.54 3.45
CA ASP A 8 -10.83 17.61 3.65
C ASP A 8 -10.36 16.35 4.39
N VAL A 9 -9.13 15.92 4.09
CA VAL A 9 -8.50 14.74 4.68
C VAL A 9 -7.07 15.05 5.09
N VAL A 10 -6.73 14.71 6.35
CA VAL A 10 -5.35 14.74 6.84
C VAL A 10 -4.90 13.30 7.13
N VAL A 11 -3.85 12.87 6.44
CA VAL A 11 -3.24 11.55 6.61
C VAL A 11 -1.99 11.68 7.47
N VAL A 12 -1.91 10.91 8.55
CA VAL A 12 -0.79 10.97 9.50
C VAL A 12 0.18 9.81 9.23
N GLY A 13 1.42 10.17 8.89
CA GLY A 13 2.48 9.27 8.42
C GLY A 13 2.54 9.21 6.89
N ALA A 14 3.70 8.76 6.35
CA ALA A 14 3.93 8.62 4.91
C ALA A 14 4.54 7.25 4.53
N GLY A 15 4.12 6.19 5.22
CA GLY A 15 4.37 4.81 4.78
C GLY A 15 3.38 4.38 3.68
N SER A 16 3.53 3.16 3.15
CA SER A 16 2.72 2.64 2.04
C SER A 16 1.21 2.78 2.29
N ALA A 17 0.71 2.39 3.47
CA ALA A 17 -0.72 2.51 3.79
C ALA A 17 -1.22 3.96 3.73
N ALA A 18 -0.44 4.89 4.28
CA ALA A 18 -0.79 6.30 4.31
C ALA A 18 -0.82 6.94 2.91
N LEU A 19 0.18 6.65 2.07
CA LEU A 19 0.25 7.19 0.71
C LEU A 19 -0.88 6.63 -0.17
N ASN A 20 -1.24 5.34 -0.04
CA ASN A 20 -2.39 4.78 -0.74
C ASN A 20 -3.72 5.38 -0.24
N ALA A 21 -3.88 5.60 1.07
CA ALA A 21 -5.06 6.30 1.60
C ALA A 21 -5.18 7.72 1.07
N ALA A 22 -4.04 8.44 0.97
CA ALA A 22 -4.00 9.79 0.41
C ALA A 22 -4.39 9.82 -1.07
N LEU A 23 -3.87 8.88 -1.88
CA LEU A 23 -4.23 8.74 -3.30
C LEU A 23 -5.72 8.42 -3.46
N SER A 24 -6.25 7.47 -2.69
CA SER A 24 -7.67 7.10 -2.74
C SER A 24 -8.59 8.27 -2.36
N ALA A 25 -8.25 9.03 -1.31
CA ALA A 25 -9.01 10.23 -0.93
C ALA A 25 -8.94 11.30 -2.03
N ARG A 26 -7.79 11.49 -2.63
CA ARG A 26 -7.58 12.46 -3.71
C ARG A 26 -8.37 12.11 -4.97
N GLU A 27 -8.44 10.83 -5.33
CA GLU A 27 -9.23 10.29 -6.44
C GLU A 27 -10.71 10.61 -6.28
N GLN A 28 -11.21 10.65 -5.04
CA GLN A 28 -12.59 11.07 -4.70
C GLN A 28 -12.77 12.60 -4.66
N GLY A 29 -11.78 13.38 -5.10
CA GLY A 29 -11.86 14.84 -5.20
C GLY A 29 -11.47 15.59 -3.93
N SER A 30 -11.07 14.92 -2.86
CA SER A 30 -10.67 15.57 -1.60
C SER A 30 -9.38 16.37 -1.73
N LYS A 31 -9.28 17.48 -1.00
CA LYS A 31 -8.01 18.18 -0.75
C LYS A 31 -7.30 17.48 0.40
N VAL A 32 -6.16 16.86 0.10
CA VAL A 32 -5.46 15.96 1.02
C VAL A 32 -4.13 16.56 1.48
N LEU A 33 -3.85 16.41 2.78
CA LEU A 33 -2.55 16.70 3.40
C LEU A 33 -1.99 15.41 4.01
N VAL A 34 -0.73 15.12 3.72
CA VAL A 34 0.04 14.06 4.39
C VAL A 34 1.04 14.69 5.37
N LEU A 35 1.02 14.24 6.62
CA LEU A 35 1.95 14.68 7.67
C LEU A 35 2.99 13.59 7.94
N GLU A 36 4.26 13.90 7.70
CA GLU A 36 5.37 12.99 8.00
C GLU A 36 6.31 13.62 9.05
N LYS A 37 6.56 12.87 10.13
CA LYS A 37 7.44 13.33 11.21
C LYS A 37 8.92 13.33 10.83
N ALA A 38 9.33 12.44 9.93
CA ALA A 38 10.70 12.34 9.46
C ALA A 38 11.03 13.47 8.47
N PRO A 39 12.31 13.83 8.32
CA PRO A 39 12.74 14.66 7.22
C PRO A 39 12.60 13.91 5.89
N GLU A 40 12.53 14.64 4.79
CA GLU A 40 12.26 14.06 3.46
C GLU A 40 13.21 12.91 3.08
N HIS A 41 14.49 13.03 3.38
CA HIS A 41 15.50 12.01 3.05
C HIS A 41 15.38 10.71 3.87
N LEU A 42 14.54 10.68 4.91
CA LEU A 42 14.21 9.50 5.74
C LEU A 42 12.73 9.06 5.61
N ARG A 43 12.04 9.57 4.59
CA ARG A 43 10.63 9.25 4.32
C ARG A 43 10.40 7.77 3.99
N GLY A 44 9.14 7.33 4.09
CA GLY A 44 8.72 5.97 3.69
C GLY A 44 8.61 4.97 4.85
N GLY A 45 9.19 5.29 6.01
CA GLY A 45 9.11 4.45 7.22
C GLY A 45 9.57 3.02 6.97
N ASN A 46 8.92 2.04 7.61
CA ASN A 46 9.26 0.62 7.46
C ASN A 46 9.01 0.10 6.03
N SER A 47 8.08 0.69 5.28
CA SER A 47 7.78 0.27 3.91
C SER A 47 8.99 0.39 2.99
N TYR A 48 9.86 1.38 3.20
CA TYR A 48 11.08 1.60 2.44
C TYR A 48 12.06 0.42 2.54
N PHE A 49 12.10 -0.27 3.68
CA PHE A 49 13.06 -1.35 3.97
C PHE A 49 12.52 -2.75 3.68
N THR A 50 11.29 -2.88 3.19
CA THR A 50 10.71 -4.17 2.84
C THR A 50 11.25 -4.71 1.53
N GLY A 51 11.01 -6.01 1.28
CA GLY A 51 11.29 -6.62 -0.04
C GLY A 51 10.33 -6.17 -1.15
N GLY A 52 9.27 -5.43 -0.82
CA GLY A 52 8.25 -5.03 -1.79
C GLY A 52 7.31 -6.14 -2.23
N LEU A 53 7.35 -7.30 -1.56
CA LEU A 53 6.44 -8.42 -1.77
C LEU A 53 5.05 -8.12 -1.22
N PHE A 54 4.03 -8.49 -1.97
CA PHE A 54 2.64 -8.36 -1.55
C PHE A 54 1.98 -9.73 -1.46
N ARG A 55 1.25 -9.94 -0.37
CA ARG A 55 0.37 -11.09 -0.20
C ARG A 55 -1.04 -10.69 -0.58
N PHE A 56 -1.64 -11.44 -1.49
CA PHE A 56 -3.03 -11.24 -1.93
C PHE A 56 -3.64 -12.58 -2.35
N ALA A 57 -4.95 -12.66 -2.36
CA ALA A 57 -5.67 -13.82 -2.84
C ALA A 57 -5.78 -13.79 -4.37
N TYR A 58 -5.65 -14.96 -5.01
CA TYR A 58 -5.83 -15.13 -6.46
C TYR A 58 -6.23 -16.57 -6.77
N SER A 59 -7.00 -16.76 -7.85
CA SER A 59 -7.54 -18.07 -8.25
C SER A 59 -6.66 -18.83 -9.24
N GLY A 60 -5.71 -18.16 -9.89
CA GLY A 60 -4.82 -18.79 -10.85
C GLY A 60 -4.09 -17.83 -11.79
N LEU A 61 -3.56 -18.39 -12.87
CA LEU A 61 -2.71 -17.65 -13.81
C LEU A 61 -3.42 -16.47 -14.49
N GLU A 62 -4.71 -16.59 -14.77
CA GLU A 62 -5.46 -15.53 -15.47
C GLU A 62 -5.44 -14.21 -14.67
N GLU A 63 -5.66 -14.26 -13.36
CA GLU A 63 -5.62 -13.08 -12.49
C GLU A 63 -4.21 -12.51 -12.38
N ILE A 64 -3.18 -13.37 -12.41
CA ILE A 64 -1.79 -12.91 -12.41
C ILE A 64 -1.42 -12.23 -13.74
N VAL A 65 -1.89 -12.75 -14.86
CA VAL A 65 -1.69 -12.12 -16.18
C VAL A 65 -2.46 -10.80 -16.28
N ASP A 66 -3.68 -10.73 -15.73
CA ASP A 66 -4.41 -9.46 -15.66
C ASP A 66 -3.65 -8.43 -14.83
N LEU A 67 -3.12 -8.81 -13.67
CA LEU A 67 -2.32 -7.92 -12.84
C LEU A 67 -1.00 -7.50 -13.51
N LEU A 68 -0.41 -8.39 -14.30
CA LEU A 68 0.90 -8.23 -14.94
C LEU A 68 0.79 -8.40 -16.46
N PRO A 69 0.19 -7.45 -17.19
CA PRO A 69 -0.10 -7.59 -18.62
C PRO A 69 1.15 -7.72 -19.50
N GLY A 70 2.35 -7.54 -18.94
CA GLY A 70 3.62 -7.76 -19.63
C GLY A 70 4.05 -9.22 -19.74
N ILE A 71 3.40 -10.17 -19.03
CA ILE A 71 3.74 -11.60 -19.09
C ILE A 71 3.25 -12.19 -20.43
N GLY A 72 4.20 -12.46 -21.34
CA GLY A 72 3.90 -13.01 -22.64
C GLY A 72 3.57 -14.53 -22.61
N PRO A 73 2.99 -15.09 -23.70
CA PRO A 73 2.59 -16.50 -23.76
C PRO A 73 3.75 -17.50 -23.50
N GLU A 74 4.95 -17.16 -23.92
CA GLU A 74 6.13 -18.01 -23.67
C GLU A 74 6.46 -18.09 -22.18
N GLU A 75 6.41 -16.98 -21.47
CA GLU A 75 6.64 -16.91 -20.03
C GLU A 75 5.53 -17.63 -19.27
N GLN A 76 4.26 -17.41 -19.65
CA GLN A 76 3.10 -18.10 -19.07
C GLN A 76 3.22 -19.63 -19.15
N SER A 77 3.81 -20.16 -20.21
CA SER A 77 4.01 -21.60 -20.38
C SER A 77 5.04 -22.21 -19.41
N LYS A 78 5.96 -21.37 -18.91
CA LYS A 78 7.09 -21.76 -18.05
C LYS A 78 6.82 -21.59 -16.55
N ILE A 79 5.71 -20.96 -16.18
CA ILE A 79 5.38 -20.69 -14.78
C ILE A 79 4.18 -21.53 -14.32
N ASP A 80 4.17 -21.83 -13.04
CA ASP A 80 3.04 -22.45 -12.34
C ASP A 80 2.80 -21.63 -11.06
N VAL A 81 1.82 -20.75 -11.12
CA VAL A 81 1.49 -19.86 -10.00
C VAL A 81 0.57 -20.54 -8.98
N GLY A 82 -0.03 -21.69 -9.32
CA GLY A 82 -1.03 -22.32 -8.47
C GLY A 82 -2.24 -21.43 -8.23
N SER A 83 -2.82 -21.56 -7.05
CA SER A 83 -3.87 -20.69 -6.51
C SER A 83 -3.57 -20.38 -5.04
N TYR A 84 -4.08 -19.28 -4.56
CA TYR A 84 -4.07 -18.90 -3.15
C TYR A 84 -5.34 -18.10 -2.90
N ASP A 85 -6.40 -18.80 -2.58
CA ASP A 85 -7.71 -18.21 -2.49
C ASP A 85 -7.96 -17.45 -1.17
N ASN A 86 -9.14 -16.86 -1.04
CA ASN A 86 -9.53 -16.11 0.15
C ASN A 86 -9.48 -16.96 1.42
N SER A 87 -9.81 -18.26 1.33
CA SER A 87 -9.80 -19.15 2.48
C SER A 87 -8.37 -19.49 2.91
N ASP A 88 -7.45 -19.67 1.97
CA ASP A 88 -6.02 -19.89 2.23
C ASP A 88 -5.41 -18.66 2.93
N PHE A 89 -5.68 -17.46 2.40
CA PHE A 89 -5.16 -16.23 2.98
C PHE A 89 -5.72 -16.00 4.39
N TYR A 90 -7.03 -16.18 4.57
CA TYR A 90 -7.67 -16.06 5.88
C TYR A 90 -7.07 -17.05 6.89
N ALA A 91 -6.94 -18.32 6.51
CA ALA A 91 -6.40 -19.36 7.37
C ALA A 91 -4.94 -19.09 7.75
N ASP A 92 -4.12 -18.62 6.80
CA ASP A 92 -2.73 -18.27 7.05
C ASP A 92 -2.59 -17.12 8.06
N VAL A 93 -3.38 -16.05 7.91
CA VAL A 93 -3.34 -14.94 8.87
C VAL A 93 -3.80 -15.38 10.26
N MET A 94 -4.90 -16.12 10.34
CA MET A 94 -5.39 -16.64 11.63
C MET A 94 -4.36 -17.57 12.30
N ARG A 95 -3.69 -18.41 11.52
CA ARG A 95 -2.62 -19.30 12.03
C ARG A 95 -1.43 -18.50 12.57
N VAL A 96 -0.94 -17.51 11.82
CA VAL A 96 0.24 -16.71 12.20
C VAL A 96 -0.05 -15.81 13.40
N THR A 97 -1.27 -15.33 13.53
CA THR A 97 -1.70 -14.49 14.66
C THR A 97 -2.29 -15.29 15.83
N GLU A 98 -2.22 -16.62 15.78
CA GLU A 98 -2.76 -17.52 16.81
C GLU A 98 -4.25 -17.24 17.11
N GLY A 99 -5.01 -16.86 16.08
CA GLY A 99 -6.43 -16.54 16.19
C GLY A 99 -6.75 -15.15 16.76
N LEU A 100 -5.73 -14.30 16.98
CA LEU A 100 -5.91 -12.97 17.59
C LEU A 100 -6.34 -11.87 16.60
N SER A 101 -6.32 -12.15 15.29
CA SER A 101 -6.81 -11.18 14.30
C SER A 101 -8.30 -10.92 14.47
N ASN A 102 -8.69 -9.65 14.33
CA ASN A 102 -10.11 -9.30 14.23
C ASN A 102 -10.69 -9.90 12.95
N PRO A 103 -11.71 -10.79 13.03
CA PRO A 103 -12.21 -11.53 11.88
C PRO A 103 -12.88 -10.63 10.83
N ASP A 104 -13.55 -9.56 11.24
CA ASP A 104 -14.23 -8.64 10.31
C ASP A 104 -13.23 -7.85 9.48
N ILE A 105 -12.17 -7.33 10.13
CA ILE A 105 -11.08 -6.62 9.44
C ILE A 105 -10.31 -7.58 8.54
N LEU A 106 -10.05 -8.81 9.00
CA LEU A 106 -9.37 -9.82 8.20
C LEU A 106 -10.17 -10.21 6.97
N GLN A 107 -11.51 -10.34 7.09
CA GLN A 107 -12.36 -10.62 5.95
C GLN A 107 -12.25 -9.52 4.88
N ILE A 108 -12.26 -8.26 5.28
CA ILE A 108 -12.06 -7.12 4.36
C ILE A 108 -10.67 -7.18 3.73
N LEU A 109 -9.62 -7.39 4.53
CA LEU A 109 -8.25 -7.49 4.02
C LEU A 109 -8.14 -8.56 2.92
N VAL A 110 -8.72 -9.72 3.15
CA VAL A 110 -8.64 -10.85 2.23
C VAL A 110 -9.43 -10.58 0.96
N SER A 111 -10.71 -10.16 1.08
CA SER A 111 -11.60 -9.94 -0.07
C SER A 111 -11.13 -8.77 -0.95
N GLU A 112 -10.56 -7.74 -0.35
CA GLU A 112 -10.10 -6.55 -1.07
C GLU A 112 -8.64 -6.63 -1.53
N SER A 113 -7.93 -7.72 -1.24
CA SER A 113 -6.50 -7.83 -1.52
C SER A 113 -6.19 -7.76 -3.03
N TYR A 114 -6.84 -8.59 -3.86
CA TYR A 114 -6.65 -8.57 -5.31
C TYR A 114 -7.18 -7.29 -5.97
N PRO A 115 -8.41 -6.83 -5.69
CA PRO A 115 -8.88 -5.53 -6.20
C PRO A 115 -7.93 -4.37 -5.87
N THR A 116 -7.34 -4.36 -4.68
CA THR A 116 -6.35 -3.35 -4.29
C THR A 116 -5.07 -3.43 -5.11
N MET A 117 -4.57 -4.62 -5.43
CA MET A 117 -3.40 -4.79 -6.30
C MET A 117 -3.67 -4.25 -7.71
N ILE A 118 -4.85 -4.51 -8.26
CA ILE A 118 -5.30 -3.97 -9.55
C ILE A 118 -5.38 -2.43 -9.49
N TRP A 119 -6.02 -1.89 -8.46
CA TRP A 119 -6.11 -0.45 -8.27
C TRP A 119 -4.73 0.22 -8.17
N MET A 120 -3.79 -0.36 -7.40
CA MET A 120 -2.42 0.14 -7.30
C MET A 120 -1.68 0.11 -8.65
N ARG A 121 -1.86 -0.96 -9.45
CA ARG A 121 -1.36 -1.03 -10.83
C ARG A 121 -1.92 0.12 -11.68
N ASP A 122 -3.21 0.34 -11.62
CA ASP A 122 -3.90 1.36 -12.41
C ASP A 122 -3.51 2.78 -11.98
N GLN A 123 -3.15 2.98 -10.71
CA GLN A 123 -2.48 4.20 -10.25
C GLN A 123 -1.04 4.32 -10.81
N GLY A 124 -0.45 3.24 -11.29
CA GLY A 124 0.87 3.22 -11.91
C GLY A 124 1.97 2.61 -11.05
N VAL A 125 1.63 1.84 -10.02
CA VAL A 125 2.64 1.05 -9.29
C VAL A 125 3.08 -0.13 -10.17
N PRO A 126 4.39 -0.26 -10.49
CA PRO A 126 4.87 -1.33 -11.34
C PRO A 126 5.06 -2.62 -10.56
N TRP A 127 4.39 -3.68 -11.00
CA TRP A 127 4.50 -5.02 -10.44
C TRP A 127 5.32 -5.94 -11.34
N ILE A 128 6.03 -6.87 -10.74
CA ILE A 128 6.74 -7.98 -11.41
C ILE A 128 6.57 -9.27 -10.63
N LEU A 129 6.79 -10.41 -11.29
CA LEU A 129 6.89 -11.70 -10.60
C LEU A 129 8.16 -11.75 -9.74
N ALA A 130 8.01 -12.27 -8.53
CA ALA A 130 9.08 -12.35 -7.53
C ALA A 130 10.04 -13.52 -7.77
N TYR A 131 10.59 -13.63 -8.99
CA TYR A 131 11.46 -14.73 -9.42
C TYR A 131 12.65 -14.94 -8.50
N GLY A 132 13.32 -13.87 -8.11
CA GLY A 132 14.55 -13.96 -7.34
C GLY A 132 14.36 -14.37 -5.88
N ARG A 133 13.13 -14.35 -5.37
CA ARG A 133 12.85 -14.54 -3.93
C ARG A 133 11.87 -15.66 -3.63
N GLN A 134 10.92 -15.91 -4.53
CA GLN A 134 9.78 -16.77 -4.28
C GLN A 134 9.64 -17.91 -5.28
N ALA A 135 10.38 -17.86 -6.41
CA ALA A 135 10.33 -18.90 -7.41
C ALA A 135 11.29 -20.04 -7.10
N PHE A 136 10.87 -21.26 -7.41
CA PHE A 136 11.69 -22.48 -7.40
C PHE A 136 11.30 -23.37 -8.57
N GLU A 137 12.27 -24.15 -9.08
CA GLU A 137 12.01 -25.07 -10.17
C GLU A 137 11.33 -26.35 -9.67
N HIS A 138 10.26 -26.76 -10.35
CA HIS A 138 9.55 -28.00 -10.08
C HIS A 138 8.92 -28.52 -11.39
N GLU A 139 9.24 -29.76 -11.76
CA GLU A 139 8.73 -30.43 -12.96
C GLU A 139 8.87 -29.60 -14.26
N GLY A 140 10.00 -28.91 -14.41
CA GLY A 140 10.31 -28.11 -15.59
C GLY A 140 9.55 -26.76 -15.67
N LYS A 141 8.88 -26.36 -14.61
CA LYS A 141 8.25 -25.04 -14.46
C LYS A 141 8.79 -24.31 -13.25
N LEU A 142 8.71 -22.99 -13.29
CA LEU A 142 8.94 -22.13 -12.13
C LEU A 142 7.65 -22.02 -11.32
N ARG A 143 7.68 -22.53 -10.10
CA ARG A 143 6.61 -22.40 -9.09
C ARG A 143 6.93 -21.30 -8.11
N PHE A 144 5.89 -20.77 -7.48
CA PHE A 144 5.99 -19.72 -6.48
C PHE A 144 5.39 -20.18 -5.15
N TRP A 145 5.93 -19.66 -4.05
CA TRP A 145 5.31 -19.85 -2.75
C TRP A 145 3.97 -19.11 -2.68
N GLY A 146 2.91 -19.80 -2.26
CA GLY A 146 1.54 -19.31 -2.28
C GLY A 146 1.36 -17.92 -1.66
N GLY A 147 0.60 -17.08 -2.34
CA GLY A 147 0.23 -15.74 -1.90
C GLY A 147 1.31 -14.65 -1.96
N LEU A 148 2.57 -14.98 -2.29
CA LEU A 148 3.70 -14.03 -2.34
C LEU A 148 4.42 -14.05 -3.68
N ILE A 149 3.67 -14.04 -4.77
CA ILE A 149 4.20 -14.23 -6.12
C ILE A 149 4.57 -12.93 -6.84
N VAL A 150 4.18 -11.78 -6.30
CA VAL A 150 4.36 -10.46 -6.90
C VAL A 150 5.15 -9.55 -5.96
N GLU A 151 6.05 -8.77 -6.54
CA GLU A 151 6.77 -7.71 -5.85
C GLU A 151 6.75 -6.40 -6.65
N SER A 152 6.94 -5.28 -5.97
CA SER A 152 7.12 -3.98 -6.62
C SER A 152 8.52 -3.87 -7.23
N VAL A 153 8.64 -3.25 -8.40
CA VAL A 153 9.94 -2.96 -9.01
C VAL A 153 10.79 -2.11 -8.07
N GLY A 154 12.01 -2.60 -7.78
CA GLY A 154 12.91 -1.93 -6.84
C GLY A 154 12.62 -2.20 -5.35
N GLY A 155 11.75 -3.18 -5.06
CA GLY A 155 11.43 -3.58 -3.69
C GLY A 155 10.69 -2.49 -2.93
N GLY A 156 10.82 -2.47 -1.60
CA GLY A 156 10.16 -1.48 -0.74
C GLY A 156 10.59 -0.04 -1.01
N LYS A 157 11.87 0.16 -1.37
CA LYS A 157 12.37 1.47 -1.80
C LYS A 157 11.66 1.94 -3.06
N GLY A 158 11.62 1.09 -4.11
CA GLY A 158 10.96 1.41 -5.38
C GLY A 158 9.48 1.68 -5.20
N LEU A 159 8.79 0.88 -4.40
CA LEU A 159 7.39 1.11 -4.02
C LEU A 159 7.21 2.47 -3.35
N SER A 160 8.02 2.77 -2.34
CA SER A 160 7.94 4.03 -1.60
C SER A 160 8.17 5.23 -2.50
N ASP A 161 9.24 5.22 -3.29
CA ASP A 161 9.56 6.31 -4.22
C ASP A 161 8.43 6.53 -5.24
N ARG A 162 7.87 5.44 -5.77
CA ARG A 162 6.75 5.51 -6.72
C ARG A 162 5.49 6.09 -6.10
N LEU A 163 5.13 5.68 -4.88
CA LEU A 163 3.95 6.22 -4.20
C LEU A 163 4.11 7.71 -3.88
N PHE A 164 5.29 8.18 -3.50
CA PHE A 164 5.55 9.62 -3.32
C PHE A 164 5.43 10.39 -4.64
N GLU A 165 5.96 9.84 -5.74
CA GLU A 165 5.82 10.43 -7.08
C GLU A 165 4.34 10.54 -7.48
N LEU A 166 3.55 9.49 -7.26
CA LEU A 166 2.12 9.50 -7.56
C LEU A 166 1.37 10.54 -6.72
N CYS A 167 1.66 10.65 -5.43
CA CYS A 167 1.10 11.69 -4.58
C CYS A 167 1.45 13.10 -5.07
N GLN A 168 2.70 13.32 -5.45
CA GLN A 168 3.16 14.60 -5.99
C GLN A 168 2.44 14.94 -7.31
N ASN A 169 2.33 13.97 -8.23
CA ASN A 169 1.63 14.15 -9.51
C ASN A 169 0.13 14.42 -9.33
N ALA A 170 -0.48 13.85 -8.28
CA ALA A 170 -1.86 14.10 -7.90
C ALA A 170 -2.06 15.46 -7.18
N GLY A 171 -1.00 16.21 -6.93
CA GLY A 171 -1.05 17.49 -6.21
C GLY A 171 -1.37 17.33 -4.71
N ILE A 172 -1.00 16.19 -4.11
CA ILE A 172 -1.12 15.96 -2.67
C ILE A 172 0.06 16.64 -1.98
N GLU A 173 -0.24 17.48 -0.99
CA GLU A 173 0.77 18.14 -0.16
C GLU A 173 1.32 17.13 0.87
N VAL A 174 2.66 17.03 0.95
CA VAL A 174 3.35 16.26 1.99
C VAL A 174 4.19 17.23 2.82
N ARG A 175 3.88 17.34 4.12
CA ARG A 175 4.66 18.13 5.08
C ARG A 175 5.57 17.21 5.88
N TYR A 176 6.86 17.39 5.68
CA TYR A 176 7.91 16.71 6.45
C TYR A 176 8.21 17.44 7.75
N LEU A 177 8.92 16.77 8.69
CA LEU A 177 9.24 17.30 10.02
C LEU A 177 7.98 17.75 10.78
N SER A 178 6.84 17.14 10.52
CA SER A 178 5.52 17.55 11.00
C SER A 178 4.87 16.39 11.76
N ALA A 179 5.17 16.32 13.06
CA ALA A 179 4.62 15.27 13.91
C ALA A 179 3.21 15.65 14.38
N ALA A 180 2.20 14.85 14.00
CA ALA A 180 0.86 14.98 14.60
C ALA A 180 0.90 14.61 16.08
N THR A 181 0.42 15.49 16.95
CA THR A 181 0.50 15.33 18.40
C THR A 181 -0.85 15.22 19.07
N GLU A 182 -1.88 15.85 18.51
CA GLU A 182 -3.21 15.91 19.11
C GLU A 182 -4.29 16.12 18.06
N LEU A 183 -5.48 15.58 18.28
CA LEU A 183 -6.68 15.86 17.50
C LEU A 183 -7.43 17.04 18.11
N LYS A 184 -7.77 18.03 17.28
CA LYS A 184 -8.68 19.11 17.68
C LYS A 184 -10.12 18.68 17.48
N THR A 185 -10.97 19.02 18.44
CA THR A 185 -12.41 18.82 18.34
C THR A 185 -13.15 20.16 18.45
N ASP A 186 -14.27 20.24 17.79
CA ASP A 186 -15.21 21.35 17.96
C ASP A 186 -16.02 21.22 19.25
N ASN A 187 -16.90 22.20 19.54
CA ASN A 187 -17.75 22.21 20.71
C ASN A 187 -18.78 21.05 20.77
N LYS A 188 -18.89 20.27 19.67
CA LYS A 188 -19.77 19.10 19.57
C LYS A 188 -18.98 17.78 19.63
N GLY A 189 -17.67 17.85 19.88
CA GLY A 189 -16.78 16.69 19.91
C GLY A 189 -16.40 16.12 18.53
N LYS A 190 -16.73 16.82 17.43
CA LYS A 190 -16.34 16.41 16.08
C LYS A 190 -14.90 16.83 15.81
N ILE A 191 -14.12 15.98 15.15
CA ILE A 191 -12.76 16.33 14.71
C ILE A 191 -12.82 17.54 13.78
N SER A 192 -12.05 18.57 14.11
CA SER A 192 -11.96 19.83 13.38
C SER A 192 -10.55 20.16 12.91
N GLY A 193 -9.56 19.35 13.29
CA GLY A 193 -8.18 19.54 12.87
C GLY A 193 -7.20 18.63 13.60
N VAL A 194 -5.93 18.85 13.33
CA VAL A 194 -4.79 18.15 13.94
C VAL A 194 -3.78 19.20 14.40
N ILE A 195 -3.25 19.02 15.61
CA ILE A 195 -2.12 19.81 16.10
C ILE A 195 -0.84 19.11 15.68
N ILE A 196 0.05 19.84 15.05
CA ILE A 196 1.36 19.35 14.62
C ILE A 196 2.48 20.04 15.37
N LYS A 197 3.56 19.33 15.60
CA LYS A 197 4.82 19.88 16.09
C LYS A 197 5.82 19.86 14.94
N GLY A 198 6.12 21.02 14.42
CA GLY A 198 7.14 21.26 13.42
C GLY A 198 8.47 21.73 14.00
N PRO A 199 9.46 22.08 13.15
CA PRO A 199 10.76 22.61 13.57
C PRO A 199 10.64 23.91 14.39
N ASP A 200 9.65 24.73 14.05
CA ASP A 200 9.44 26.07 14.63
C ASP A 200 8.44 26.08 15.79
N GLY A 201 7.93 24.92 16.21
CA GLY A 201 6.99 24.76 17.30
C GLY A 201 5.69 24.08 16.91
N TYR A 202 4.58 24.40 17.61
CA TYR A 202 3.25 23.82 17.39
C TYR A 202 2.42 24.69 16.43
N GLU A 203 1.78 24.02 15.48
CA GLU A 203 0.84 24.59 14.51
C GLU A 203 -0.48 23.80 14.50
N SER A 204 -1.55 24.41 14.00
CA SER A 204 -2.88 23.76 13.90
C SER A 204 -3.61 24.19 12.63
#